data_9e0e711543958b4b5050bb1ae28b8bb7
#
_entry.id   9e0e711543958b4b5050bb1ae28b8bb7
#
_cell.length_a   1.000
_cell.length_b   1.000
_cell.length_c   1.000
_cell.angle_alpha   90.00
_cell.angle_beta   90.00
_cell.angle_gamma   90.00
#
_symmetry.space_group_name_H-M   'P 1'
#
loop_
_entity.id
_entity.type
_entity.pdbx_description
1 polymer ?
#
loop_
_entity_poly.entity_id
_entity_poly.type
_entity_poly.pdbx_seq_one_letter_code
_entity_poly.pdbx_strand_id
1 'polypeptide(L)'
;MKTYGVLLAAGDSTRFDAEVNKLFYKVNGKELVLYPVETFLDNNEIDEVLIVSSKSNKSALEKLFTEHQSVSILLGGDSRQESEYCALQYLQDKATDNCLIAIHDAARSFMSSELLTSLVNTAKEHGSAAPYLDNSKFYDIENDEIVTNKKIVDIQTPQIYKYRELFECY
;
A
#
# COMPACT_ATOMS: atom_id res chain seq x y z
N MET A 1 5.47 -13.85 14.00
CA MET A 1 4.86 -12.50 13.95
C MET A 1 4.10 -12.46 12.63
N LYS A 2 2.78 -12.22 12.66
CA LYS A 2 2.00 -12.09 11.42
C LYS A 2 2.24 -10.75 10.74
N THR A 3 2.22 -10.76 9.42
CA THR A 3 2.27 -9.54 8.59
C THR A 3 1.05 -9.50 7.67
N TYR A 4 0.28 -8.42 7.76
CA TYR A 4 -0.86 -8.17 6.90
C TYR A 4 -0.48 -7.18 5.79
N GLY A 5 -0.69 -7.57 4.52
CA GLY A 5 -0.57 -6.68 3.38
C GLY A 5 -1.85 -5.87 3.20
N VAL A 6 -1.76 -4.55 3.13
CA VAL A 6 -2.90 -3.65 2.89
C VAL A 6 -2.65 -2.88 1.61
N LEU A 7 -3.40 -3.22 0.56
CA LEU A 7 -3.32 -2.53 -0.73
C LEU A 7 -4.44 -1.50 -0.86
N LEU A 8 -4.07 -0.23 -0.96
CA LEU A 8 -5.01 0.88 -1.10
C LEU A 8 -5.42 1.04 -2.56
N ALA A 9 -6.66 0.68 -2.84
CA ALA A 9 -7.28 0.66 -4.17
C ALA A 9 -8.57 1.51 -4.24
N ALA A 10 -8.76 2.44 -3.28
CA ALA A 10 -9.96 3.28 -3.18
C ALA A 10 -9.91 4.55 -4.06
N GLY A 11 -8.77 4.87 -4.67
CA GLY A 11 -8.63 6.05 -5.52
C GLY A 11 -9.41 5.94 -6.84
N ASP A 12 -10.09 7.02 -7.23
CA ASP A 12 -10.92 7.08 -8.44
C ASP A 12 -10.13 7.30 -9.74
N SER A 13 -8.80 7.37 -9.67
CA SER A 13 -7.89 7.52 -10.83
C SER A 13 -8.23 8.70 -11.78
N THR A 14 -8.90 9.73 -11.29
CA THR A 14 -9.44 10.88 -12.07
C THR A 14 -8.39 11.62 -12.93
N ARG A 15 -7.11 11.49 -12.58
CA ARG A 15 -5.98 12.10 -13.33
C ARG A 15 -5.46 11.23 -14.47
N PHE A 16 -5.88 9.97 -14.55
CA PHE A 16 -5.37 9.02 -15.54
C PHE A 16 -6.26 8.98 -16.78
N ASP A 17 -7.54 8.68 -16.61
CA ASP A 17 -8.55 8.64 -17.65
C ASP A 17 -9.94 8.80 -16.98
N ALA A 18 -10.88 9.49 -17.63
CA ALA A 18 -12.23 9.64 -17.10
C ALA A 18 -13.08 8.37 -17.27
N GLU A 19 -12.72 7.50 -18.22
CA GLU A 19 -13.52 6.31 -18.56
C GLU A 19 -12.95 5.00 -17.98
N VAL A 20 -11.65 4.94 -17.69
CA VAL A 20 -10.99 3.71 -17.24
C VAL A 20 -10.22 3.93 -15.94
N ASN A 21 -10.61 3.22 -14.87
CA ASN A 21 -9.82 3.23 -13.65
C ASN A 21 -8.45 2.57 -13.90
N LYS A 22 -7.38 3.28 -13.54
CA LYS A 22 -5.98 2.84 -13.72
C LYS A 22 -5.73 1.41 -13.21
N LEU A 23 -6.39 1.00 -12.13
CA LEU A 23 -6.22 -0.33 -11.53
C LEU A 23 -6.54 -1.47 -12.51
N PHE A 24 -7.51 -1.26 -13.41
CA PHE A 24 -7.97 -2.24 -14.37
C PHE A 24 -7.36 -2.07 -15.77
N TYR A 25 -6.47 -1.08 -15.94
CA TYR A 25 -5.69 -0.95 -17.16
C TYR A 25 -4.77 -2.17 -17.33
N LYS A 26 -4.71 -2.71 -18.55
CA LYS A 26 -3.92 -3.92 -18.83
C LYS A 26 -2.54 -3.59 -19.38
N VAL A 27 -1.53 -4.15 -18.74
CA VAL A 27 -0.15 -4.19 -19.24
C VAL A 27 0.19 -5.66 -19.49
N ASN A 28 0.63 -5.97 -20.70
CA ASN A 28 0.89 -7.36 -21.14
C ASN A 28 -0.31 -8.31 -20.89
N GLY A 29 -1.55 -7.82 -21.08
CA GLY A 29 -2.76 -8.61 -20.92
C GLY A 29 -3.25 -8.81 -19.47
N LYS A 30 -2.56 -8.25 -18.48
CA LYS A 30 -2.82 -8.39 -17.04
C LYS A 30 -3.15 -7.02 -16.44
N GLU A 31 -4.19 -6.93 -15.61
CA GLU A 31 -4.61 -5.70 -14.93
C GLU A 31 -3.51 -5.20 -13.96
N LEU A 32 -3.29 -3.88 -13.91
CA LEU A 32 -2.25 -3.27 -13.08
C LEU A 32 -2.35 -3.65 -11.60
N VAL A 33 -3.56 -3.79 -11.07
CA VAL A 33 -3.79 -4.18 -9.66
C VAL A 33 -3.29 -5.58 -9.33
N LEU A 34 -3.24 -6.49 -10.32
CA LEU A 34 -2.78 -7.88 -10.10
C LEU A 34 -1.30 -7.95 -9.77
N TYR A 35 -0.47 -7.07 -10.34
CA TYR A 35 0.98 -7.09 -10.09
C TYR A 35 1.35 -6.96 -8.61
N PRO A 36 0.95 -5.88 -7.90
CA PRO A 36 1.29 -5.75 -6.48
C PRO A 36 0.58 -6.80 -5.62
N VAL A 37 -0.65 -7.19 -5.93
CA VAL A 37 -1.36 -8.22 -5.15
C VAL A 37 -0.64 -9.55 -5.23
N GLU A 38 -0.23 -10.01 -6.42
CA GLU A 38 0.54 -11.24 -6.58
C GLU A 38 1.91 -11.14 -5.88
N THR A 39 2.60 -9.99 -5.98
CA THR A 39 3.85 -9.79 -5.24
C THR A 39 3.67 -9.98 -3.74
N PHE A 40 2.54 -9.54 -3.18
CA PHE A 40 2.24 -9.74 -1.75
C PHE A 40 1.85 -11.20 -1.46
N LEU A 41 1.03 -11.82 -2.30
CA LEU A 41 0.58 -13.21 -2.12
C LEU A 41 1.72 -14.23 -2.23
N ASP A 42 2.67 -13.99 -3.14
CA ASP A 42 3.80 -14.88 -3.38
C ASP A 42 4.96 -14.65 -2.40
N ASN A 43 4.87 -13.62 -1.53
CA ASN A 43 5.91 -13.32 -0.56
C ASN A 43 5.69 -14.05 0.75
N ASN A 44 6.65 -14.88 1.15
CA ASN A 44 6.59 -15.70 2.37
C ASN A 44 6.51 -14.89 3.69
N GLU A 45 6.76 -13.58 3.64
CA GLU A 45 6.68 -12.69 4.80
C GLU A 45 5.27 -12.12 5.00
N ILE A 46 4.33 -12.36 4.07
CA ILE A 46 2.96 -11.85 4.10
C ILE A 46 1.99 -13.01 4.39
N ASP A 47 1.19 -12.90 5.42
CA ASP A 47 0.24 -13.95 5.83
C ASP A 47 -1.15 -13.78 5.22
N GLU A 48 -1.64 -12.56 5.11
CA GLU A 48 -2.96 -12.23 4.55
C GLU A 48 -2.89 -10.90 3.78
N VAL A 49 -3.71 -10.77 2.75
CA VAL A 49 -3.80 -9.55 1.92
C VAL A 49 -5.18 -8.93 2.02
N LEU A 50 -5.22 -7.64 2.35
CA LEU A 50 -6.44 -6.82 2.37
C LEU A 50 -6.37 -5.83 1.21
N ILE A 51 -7.42 -5.78 0.39
CA ILE A 51 -7.58 -4.77 -0.66
C ILE A 51 -8.66 -3.79 -0.20
N VAL A 52 -8.28 -2.54 0.03
CA VAL A 52 -9.20 -1.48 0.42
C VAL A 52 -9.66 -0.74 -0.82
N SER A 53 -10.92 -0.91 -1.20
CA SER A 53 -11.48 -0.44 -2.45
C SER A 53 -12.50 0.68 -2.28
N SER A 54 -12.72 1.47 -3.33
CA SER A 54 -13.90 2.33 -3.45
C SER A 54 -15.18 1.50 -3.73
N LYS A 55 -16.34 2.10 -3.54
CA LYS A 55 -17.63 1.47 -3.89
C LYS A 55 -17.69 1.07 -5.37
N SER A 56 -17.14 1.92 -6.26
CA SER A 56 -17.13 1.69 -7.71
C SER A 56 -16.24 0.51 -8.13
N ASN A 57 -15.14 0.27 -7.43
CA ASN A 57 -14.14 -0.74 -7.77
C ASN A 57 -14.43 -2.10 -7.14
N LYS A 58 -15.19 -2.15 -6.04
CA LYS A 58 -15.36 -3.34 -5.20
C LYS A 58 -15.78 -4.57 -5.98
N SER A 59 -16.87 -4.47 -6.75
CA SER A 59 -17.41 -5.63 -7.50
C SER A 59 -16.44 -6.17 -8.55
N ALA A 60 -15.65 -5.29 -9.19
CA ALA A 60 -14.62 -5.73 -10.14
C ALA A 60 -13.46 -6.45 -9.45
N LEU A 61 -13.01 -5.93 -8.30
CA LEU A 61 -11.97 -6.57 -7.50
C LEU A 61 -12.44 -7.91 -6.92
N GLU A 62 -13.66 -8.01 -6.41
CA GLU A 62 -14.23 -9.27 -5.92
C GLU A 62 -14.24 -10.35 -7.01
N LYS A 63 -14.55 -9.99 -8.25
CA LYS A 63 -14.49 -10.94 -9.40
C LYS A 63 -13.06 -11.37 -9.72
N LEU A 64 -12.09 -10.44 -9.68
CA LEU A 64 -10.69 -10.75 -9.98
C LEU A 64 -10.07 -11.70 -8.94
N PHE A 65 -10.47 -11.58 -7.68
CA PHE A 65 -9.87 -12.33 -6.57
C PHE A 65 -10.78 -13.40 -5.97
N THR A 66 -11.83 -13.82 -6.67
CA THR A 66 -12.81 -14.83 -6.19
C THR A 66 -12.15 -16.14 -5.75
N GLU A 67 -11.08 -16.57 -6.40
CA GLU A 67 -10.39 -17.83 -6.11
C GLU A 67 -9.28 -17.71 -5.05
N HIS A 68 -8.98 -16.48 -4.60
CA HIS A 68 -7.90 -16.21 -3.65
C HIS A 68 -8.43 -16.11 -2.20
N GLN A 69 -8.44 -17.24 -1.48
CA GLN A 69 -8.96 -17.32 -0.09
C GLN A 69 -8.19 -16.44 0.91
N SER A 70 -6.93 -16.11 0.63
CA SER A 70 -6.08 -15.24 1.46
C SER A 70 -6.25 -13.74 1.15
N VAL A 71 -7.18 -13.38 0.25
CA VAL A 71 -7.50 -11.99 -0.08
C VAL A 71 -8.85 -11.60 0.49
N SER A 72 -8.89 -10.52 1.25
CA SER A 72 -10.13 -9.88 1.72
C SER A 72 -10.30 -8.50 1.07
N ILE A 73 -11.53 -8.19 0.59
CA ILE A 73 -11.82 -6.90 -0.03
C ILE A 73 -12.72 -6.08 0.88
N LEU A 74 -12.24 -4.91 1.28
CA LEU A 74 -12.90 -3.97 2.19
C LEU A 74 -13.34 -2.71 1.44
N LEU A 75 -14.33 -2.02 1.97
CA LEU A 75 -14.62 -0.65 1.56
C LEU A 75 -13.71 0.31 2.33
N GLY A 76 -13.09 1.23 1.62
CA GLY A 76 -12.35 2.35 2.18
C GLY A 76 -13.24 3.56 2.48
N GLY A 77 -12.60 4.61 3.00
CA GLY A 77 -13.20 5.92 3.21
C GLY A 77 -12.95 6.88 2.04
N ASP A 78 -13.27 8.15 2.27
CA ASP A 78 -13.15 9.21 1.27
C ASP A 78 -11.72 9.75 1.12
N SER A 79 -10.83 9.38 2.03
CA SER A 79 -9.40 9.73 2.00
C SER A 79 -8.51 8.49 2.09
N ARG A 80 -7.20 8.67 1.76
CA ARG A 80 -6.18 7.65 1.98
C ARG A 80 -6.13 7.23 3.46
N GLN A 81 -6.12 8.20 4.36
CA GLN A 81 -6.09 7.99 5.81
C GLN A 81 -7.31 7.21 6.31
N GLU A 82 -8.52 7.56 5.89
CA GLU A 82 -9.73 6.82 6.25
C GLU A 82 -9.72 5.40 5.69
N SER A 83 -9.20 5.20 4.49
CA SER A 83 -9.05 3.86 3.89
C SER A 83 -8.09 2.98 4.69
N GLU A 84 -6.97 3.54 5.16
CA GLU A 84 -6.05 2.86 6.09
C GLU A 84 -6.73 2.51 7.40
N TYR A 85 -7.46 3.45 7.98
CA TYR A 85 -8.21 3.23 9.22
C TYR A 85 -9.26 2.12 9.09
N CYS A 86 -9.99 2.05 7.95
CA CYS A 86 -10.91 0.93 7.69
C CYS A 86 -10.19 -0.43 7.72
N ALA A 87 -8.98 -0.52 7.16
CA ALA A 87 -8.19 -1.76 7.23
C ALA A 87 -7.76 -2.08 8.67
N LEU A 88 -7.32 -1.08 9.43
CA LEU A 88 -6.92 -1.26 10.82
C LEU A 88 -8.08 -1.69 11.70
N GLN A 89 -9.28 -1.11 11.52
CA GLN A 89 -10.50 -1.52 12.21
C GLN A 89 -10.88 -2.97 11.89
N TYR A 90 -10.80 -3.38 10.62
CA TYR A 90 -11.07 -4.77 10.22
C TYR A 90 -10.11 -5.77 10.90
N LEU A 91 -8.90 -5.35 11.18
CA LEU A 91 -7.88 -6.17 11.83
C LEU A 91 -7.97 -6.17 13.36
N GLN A 92 -8.83 -5.34 13.96
CA GLN A 92 -8.88 -5.14 15.42
C GLN A 92 -9.07 -6.45 16.21
N ASP A 93 -9.89 -7.37 15.70
CA ASP A 93 -10.14 -8.66 16.33
C ASP A 93 -9.22 -9.79 15.82
N LYS A 94 -8.33 -9.49 14.86
CA LYS A 94 -7.46 -10.47 14.20
C LYS A 94 -5.98 -10.26 14.49
N ALA A 95 -5.56 -9.00 14.57
CA ALA A 95 -4.18 -8.64 14.79
C ALA A 95 -3.84 -8.57 16.28
N THR A 96 -2.65 -9.03 16.64
CA THR A 96 -2.04 -8.77 17.95
C THR A 96 -1.18 -7.52 17.87
N ASP A 97 -0.83 -6.93 19.01
CA ASP A 97 -0.04 -5.70 19.11
C ASP A 97 1.26 -5.73 18.29
N ASN A 98 1.88 -6.90 18.17
CA ASN A 98 3.15 -7.10 17.47
C ASN A 98 3.00 -7.48 15.99
N CYS A 99 1.78 -7.60 15.45
CA CYS A 99 1.62 -7.83 14.02
C CYS A 99 2.17 -6.65 13.21
N LEU A 100 2.67 -6.93 12.01
CA LEU A 100 3.08 -5.89 11.06
C LEU A 100 1.96 -5.62 10.05
N ILE A 101 1.85 -4.36 9.66
CA ILE A 101 0.94 -3.90 8.62
C ILE A 101 1.80 -3.28 7.50
N ALA A 102 1.78 -3.89 6.32
CA ALA A 102 2.48 -3.42 5.13
C ALA A 102 1.50 -2.69 4.21
N ILE A 103 1.49 -1.36 4.23
CA ILE A 103 0.58 -0.52 3.46
C ILE A 103 1.21 -0.16 2.13
N HIS A 104 0.49 -0.44 1.03
CA HIS A 104 0.96 -0.17 -0.32
C HIS A 104 -0.12 0.45 -1.21
N ASP A 105 0.27 1.42 -2.03
CA ASP A 105 -0.62 2.00 -3.04
C ASP A 105 -0.79 1.00 -4.20
N ALA A 106 -1.97 0.44 -4.40
CA ALA A 106 -2.24 -0.58 -5.43
C ALA A 106 -1.94 -0.12 -6.88
N ALA A 107 -1.87 1.19 -7.11
CA ALA A 107 -1.50 1.78 -8.38
C ALA A 107 0.03 1.86 -8.63
N ARG A 108 0.87 1.48 -7.66
CA ARG A 108 2.34 1.36 -7.80
C ARG A 108 2.71 -0.09 -8.11
N SER A 109 2.45 -0.52 -9.32
CA SER A 109 2.33 -1.93 -9.72
C SER A 109 3.64 -2.72 -9.76
N PHE A 110 4.81 -2.06 -9.79
CA PHE A 110 6.09 -2.72 -10.11
C PHE A 110 7.07 -2.75 -8.92
N MET A 111 6.56 -3.15 -7.77
CA MET A 111 7.39 -3.41 -6.59
C MET A 111 8.00 -4.82 -6.67
N SER A 112 9.27 -4.98 -6.29
CA SER A 112 9.89 -6.31 -6.23
C SER A 112 9.61 -7.02 -4.90
N SER A 113 9.59 -8.36 -4.95
CA SER A 113 9.41 -9.20 -3.75
C SER A 113 10.58 -9.04 -2.77
N GLU A 114 11.82 -8.83 -3.29
CA GLU A 114 13.02 -8.61 -2.47
C GLU A 114 12.91 -7.32 -1.65
N LEU A 115 12.38 -6.24 -2.26
CA LEU A 115 12.14 -4.98 -1.53
C LEU A 115 11.14 -5.20 -0.39
N LEU A 116 10.02 -5.89 -0.66
CA LEU A 116 9.01 -6.19 0.35
C LEU A 116 9.61 -6.99 1.51
N THR A 117 10.35 -8.06 1.21
CA THR A 117 11.03 -8.88 2.22
C THR A 117 12.01 -8.06 3.05
N SER A 118 12.83 -7.22 2.41
CA SER A 118 13.78 -6.34 3.10
C SER A 118 13.08 -5.37 4.07
N LEU A 119 11.98 -4.76 3.63
CA LEU A 119 11.20 -3.83 4.47
C LEU A 119 10.54 -4.54 5.65
N VAL A 120 9.96 -5.73 5.44
CA VAL A 120 9.38 -6.53 6.53
C VAL A 120 10.44 -6.89 7.57
N ASN A 121 11.61 -7.33 7.15
CA ASN A 121 12.70 -7.67 8.06
C ASN A 121 13.23 -6.45 8.83
N THR A 122 13.36 -5.30 8.16
CA THR A 122 13.71 -4.04 8.81
C THR A 122 12.67 -3.62 9.85
N ALA A 123 11.37 -3.76 9.53
CA ALA A 123 10.30 -3.43 10.47
C ALA A 123 10.23 -4.41 11.66
N LYS A 124 10.56 -5.68 11.47
CA LYS A 124 10.69 -6.66 12.58
C LYS A 124 11.76 -6.24 13.59
N GLU A 125 12.86 -5.67 13.11
CA GLU A 125 14.00 -5.25 13.94
C GLU A 125 13.79 -3.86 14.55
N HIS A 126 13.27 -2.90 13.77
CA HIS A 126 13.23 -1.48 14.16
C HIS A 126 11.82 -0.94 14.45
N GLY A 127 10.76 -1.74 14.29
CA GLY A 127 9.37 -1.35 14.53
C GLY A 127 8.66 -0.78 13.32
N SER A 128 9.38 -0.13 12.40
CA SER A 128 8.83 0.39 11.14
C SER A 128 9.87 0.40 10.03
N ALA A 129 9.41 0.43 8.78
CA ALA A 129 10.24 0.59 7.60
C ALA A 129 9.47 1.26 6.45
N ALA A 130 10.13 2.13 5.71
CA ALA A 130 9.62 2.71 4.48
C ALA A 130 10.76 2.90 3.48
N PRO A 131 10.56 2.60 2.19
CA PRO A 131 11.55 2.90 1.17
C PRO A 131 11.53 4.38 0.84
N TYR A 132 12.64 4.89 0.37
CA TYR A 132 12.72 6.27 -0.10
C TYR A 132 13.52 6.39 -1.39
N LEU A 133 13.25 7.47 -2.12
CA LEU A 133 14.11 7.93 -3.21
C LEU A 133 14.89 9.17 -2.75
N ASP A 134 16.19 9.16 -3.02
CA ASP A 134 17.04 10.32 -2.72
C ASP A 134 16.83 11.38 -3.80
N ASN A 135 16.14 12.46 -3.44
CA ASN A 135 15.94 13.61 -4.30
C ASN A 135 16.91 14.72 -3.90
N SER A 136 18.01 14.83 -4.63
CA SER A 136 19.08 15.77 -4.32
C SER A 136 18.77 17.22 -4.71
N LYS A 137 17.63 17.51 -5.35
CA LYS A 137 17.27 18.86 -5.82
C LYS A 137 15.79 19.14 -5.53
N PHE A 138 15.56 20.13 -4.70
CA PHE A 138 14.24 20.73 -4.48
C PHE A 138 14.27 22.20 -4.85
N TYR A 139 13.17 22.70 -5.40
CA TYR A 139 12.98 24.12 -5.65
C TYR A 139 12.14 24.70 -4.51
N ASP A 140 12.74 25.63 -3.78
CA ASP A 140 12.05 26.41 -2.75
C ASP A 140 11.31 27.57 -3.41
N ILE A 141 9.99 27.45 -3.48
CA ILE A 141 9.13 28.45 -4.13
C ILE A 141 9.12 29.77 -3.35
N GLU A 142 9.25 29.73 -2.01
CA GLU A 142 9.22 30.93 -1.18
C GLU A 142 10.48 31.78 -1.34
N ASN A 143 11.62 31.13 -1.49
CA ASN A 143 12.92 31.79 -1.62
C ASN A 143 13.46 31.81 -3.06
N ASP A 144 12.72 31.26 -4.02
CA ASP A 144 13.07 31.22 -5.47
C ASP A 144 14.46 30.62 -5.72
N GLU A 145 14.80 29.52 -4.99
CA GLU A 145 16.12 28.91 -5.08
C GLU A 145 16.08 27.37 -5.14
N ILE A 146 17.15 26.78 -5.71
CA ILE A 146 17.36 25.34 -5.66
C ILE A 146 18.05 24.97 -4.34
N VAL A 147 17.35 24.22 -3.49
CA VAL A 147 17.89 23.71 -2.22
C VAL A 147 18.77 22.49 -2.50
N THR A 148 20.07 22.66 -2.37
CA THR A 148 21.07 21.60 -2.64
C THR A 148 21.72 21.02 -1.37
N ASN A 149 21.57 21.70 -0.23
CA ASN A 149 22.31 21.39 1.01
C ASN A 149 21.51 20.63 2.06
N LYS A 150 20.25 20.28 1.77
CA LYS A 150 19.41 19.45 2.67
C LYS A 150 19.25 18.06 2.06
N LYS A 151 19.39 17.03 2.88
CA LYS A 151 19.02 15.67 2.49
C LYS A 151 17.49 15.58 2.50
N ILE A 152 16.88 15.68 1.31
CA ILE A 152 15.45 15.56 1.10
C ILE A 152 15.19 14.23 0.42
N VAL A 153 14.23 13.45 0.92
CA VAL A 153 13.88 12.14 0.39
C VAL A 153 12.39 12.06 0.12
N ASP A 154 12.02 11.37 -0.94
CA ASP A 154 10.63 11.01 -1.25
C ASP A 154 10.30 9.66 -0.63
N ILE A 155 9.47 9.65 0.40
CA ILE A 155 8.97 8.41 1.00
C ILE A 155 8.06 7.70 0.01
N GLN A 156 8.33 6.43 -0.21
CA GLN A 156 7.58 5.56 -1.10
C GLN A 156 6.74 4.54 -0.31
N THR A 157 6.08 3.62 -1.02
CA THR A 157 5.39 2.46 -0.45
C THR A 157 5.99 1.17 -1.02
N PRO A 158 5.93 0.03 -0.28
CA PRO A 158 5.19 -0.22 0.97
C PRO A 158 5.76 0.50 2.18
N GLN A 159 4.87 0.92 3.08
CA GLN A 159 5.23 1.44 4.40
C GLN A 159 4.80 0.39 5.43
N ILE A 160 5.71 -0.02 6.31
CA ILE A 160 5.46 -1.11 7.25
C ILE A 160 5.58 -0.60 8.68
N TYR A 161 4.60 -0.94 9.50
CA TYR A 161 4.48 -0.51 10.89
C TYR A 161 3.99 -1.65 11.77
N LYS A 162 4.28 -1.61 13.07
CA LYS A 162 3.57 -2.44 14.04
C LYS A 162 2.11 -2.00 14.14
N TYR A 163 1.21 -2.96 14.19
CA TYR A 163 -0.23 -2.72 14.23
C TYR A 163 -0.64 -1.75 15.34
N ARG A 164 -0.20 -2.03 16.59
CA ARG A 164 -0.56 -1.21 17.75
C ARG A 164 -0.12 0.23 17.63
N GLU A 165 1.16 0.42 17.26
CA GLU A 165 1.75 1.75 17.13
C GLU A 165 1.04 2.57 16.05
N LEU A 166 0.71 1.93 14.92
CA LEU A 166 -0.03 2.59 13.85
C LEU A 166 -1.48 2.90 14.26
N PHE A 167 -2.18 1.95 14.89
CA PHE A 167 -3.57 2.13 15.31
C PHE A 167 -3.76 3.26 16.31
N GLU A 168 -2.80 3.47 17.23
CA GLU A 168 -2.83 4.55 18.21
C GLU A 168 -2.59 5.96 17.60
N CYS A 169 -2.13 6.04 16.34
CA CYS A 169 -1.95 7.30 15.60
C CYS A 169 -3.23 7.78 14.91
N TYR A 170 -4.29 6.96 14.84
CA TYR A 170 -5.57 7.26 14.21
C TYR A 170 -6.65 7.58 15.21
#